data_9044b633d7df6ee26023f3aa0473f253
#
_entry.id   9044b633d7df6ee26023f3aa0473f253
#
_cell.length_a   1.000
_cell.length_b   1.000
_cell.length_c   1.000
_cell.angle_alpha   90.00
_cell.angle_beta   90.00
_cell.angle_gamma   90.00
#
_symmetry.space_group_name_H-M   'P 1'
#
loop_
_entity.id
_entity.type
_entity.pdbx_description
1 polymer ?
#
loop_
_entity_poly.entity_id
_entity_poly.type
_entity_poly.pdbx_seq_one_letter_code
_entity_poly.pdbx_strand_id
1 'polypeptide(L)'
;FACREAAARLFQVPKPEQVVFTNNATHGLNIAIKALVRPGGTVVISGYEHNAVTRPLHAIPDVTVRVAAGQLFRPEETVEAFRKALTPEVTAAVFTHVSNVFGMILPIQELARLCRERGVPFILDASQSAGCLPVHLEELGAAFIAMPGHKGLYGPQGTGLLLCGQTPPPLLEGGTGSESIRQEMPDFLPDRLEA
;
A
#
# COMPACT_ATOMS: atom_id res chain seq x y z
N PHE A 1 10.65 5.23 -19.08
CA PHE A 1 9.28 4.91 -19.51
C PHE A 1 9.07 3.39 -19.56
N ALA A 2 9.92 2.62 -20.28
CA ALA A 2 9.75 1.16 -20.47
C ALA A 2 9.61 0.33 -19.17
N CYS A 3 10.35 0.68 -18.11
CA CYS A 3 10.23 -0.01 -16.81
C CYS A 3 8.86 0.21 -16.18
N ARG A 4 8.31 1.43 -16.27
CA ARG A 4 6.98 1.77 -15.75
C ARG A 4 5.88 1.01 -16.49
N GLU A 5 5.97 0.93 -17.82
CA GLU A 5 5.04 0.13 -18.64
C GLU A 5 5.14 -1.37 -18.34
N ALA A 6 6.36 -1.89 -18.14
CA ALA A 6 6.55 -3.29 -17.77
C ALA A 6 5.92 -3.61 -16.40
N ALA A 7 6.10 -2.72 -15.42
CA ALA A 7 5.48 -2.85 -14.11
C ALA A 7 3.94 -2.73 -14.20
N ALA A 8 3.43 -1.79 -15.00
CA ALA A 8 1.99 -1.64 -15.20
C ALA A 8 1.35 -2.92 -15.77
N ARG A 9 2.01 -3.56 -16.75
CA ARG A 9 1.55 -4.85 -17.30
C ARG A 9 1.61 -5.97 -16.26
N LEU A 10 2.73 -6.07 -15.52
CA LEU A 10 2.94 -7.13 -14.53
C LEU A 10 1.91 -7.10 -13.40
N PHE A 11 1.58 -5.91 -12.93
CA PHE A 11 0.69 -5.68 -11.78
C PHE A 11 -0.73 -5.27 -12.17
N GLN A 12 -1.08 -5.35 -13.46
CA GLN A 12 -2.40 -4.96 -14.01
C GLN A 12 -2.82 -3.57 -13.51
N VAL A 13 -1.93 -2.59 -13.69
CA VAL A 13 -2.20 -1.18 -13.40
C VAL A 13 -2.79 -0.55 -14.67
N PRO A 14 -3.95 0.12 -14.60
CA PRO A 14 -4.65 0.64 -15.79
C PRO A 14 -3.82 1.63 -16.63
N LYS A 15 -3.04 2.47 -15.95
CA LYS A 15 -2.21 3.49 -16.58
C LYS A 15 -0.79 3.44 -16.04
N PRO A 16 0.25 3.44 -16.90
CA PRO A 16 1.65 3.42 -16.44
C PRO A 16 1.98 4.56 -15.46
N GLU A 17 1.34 5.71 -15.58
CA GLU A 17 1.52 6.87 -14.69
C GLU A 17 1.15 6.57 -13.24
N GLN A 18 0.26 5.59 -13.00
CA GLN A 18 -0.11 5.13 -11.66
C GLN A 18 0.94 4.25 -10.99
N VAL A 19 2.02 3.90 -11.71
CA VAL A 19 3.20 3.23 -11.15
C VAL A 19 4.21 4.29 -10.77
N VAL A 20 4.43 4.53 -9.50
CA VAL A 20 5.35 5.55 -8.96
C VAL A 20 6.62 4.87 -8.48
N PHE A 21 7.79 5.38 -8.86
CA PHE A 21 9.07 4.91 -8.35
C PHE A 21 9.31 5.47 -6.96
N THR A 22 9.80 4.61 -6.08
CA THR A 22 10.16 4.96 -4.71
C THR A 22 11.55 4.41 -4.37
N ASN A 23 12.16 4.90 -3.31
CA ASN A 23 13.47 4.41 -2.87
C ASN A 23 13.42 2.99 -2.29
N ASN A 24 12.24 2.58 -1.81
CA ASN A 24 11.97 1.27 -1.21
C ASN A 24 10.48 1.17 -0.84
N ALA A 25 10.05 -0.01 -0.34
CA ALA A 25 8.68 -0.19 0.14
C ALA A 25 8.30 0.75 1.31
N THR A 26 9.25 1.04 2.23
CA THR A 26 8.99 1.94 3.35
C THR A 26 8.62 3.34 2.89
N HIS A 27 9.29 3.86 1.85
CA HIS A 27 8.93 5.14 1.25
C HIS A 27 7.50 5.10 0.67
N GLY A 28 7.18 4.10 -0.15
CA GLY A 28 5.84 3.93 -0.72
C GLY A 28 4.75 3.78 0.35
N LEU A 29 5.01 2.98 1.40
CA LEU A 29 4.09 2.81 2.52
C LEU A 29 3.87 4.10 3.32
N ASN A 30 4.90 4.94 3.50
CA ASN A 30 4.73 6.25 4.13
C ASN A 30 3.85 7.18 3.31
N ILE A 31 4.03 7.23 1.98
CA ILE A 31 3.15 7.99 1.08
C ILE A 31 1.70 7.51 1.25
N ALA A 32 1.47 6.21 1.10
CA ALA A 32 0.15 5.60 1.13
C ALA A 32 -0.55 5.78 2.50
N ILE A 33 0.14 5.49 3.60
CA ILE A 33 -0.40 5.59 4.95
C ILE A 33 -0.78 7.04 5.27
N LYS A 34 0.12 7.98 5.03
CA LYS A 34 -0.13 9.41 5.31
C LYS A 34 -1.19 10.02 4.37
N ALA A 35 -1.43 9.40 3.20
CA ALA A 35 -2.52 9.79 2.31
C ALA A 35 -3.89 9.38 2.85
N LEU A 36 -4.01 8.15 3.39
CA LEU A 36 -5.31 7.60 3.82
C LEU A 36 -5.62 7.85 5.29
N VAL A 37 -4.60 7.84 6.15
CA VAL A 37 -4.79 7.90 7.60
C VAL A 37 -4.62 9.32 8.10
N ARG A 38 -5.65 9.85 8.73
CA ARG A 38 -5.65 11.19 9.34
C ARG A 38 -5.55 11.08 10.84
N PRO A 39 -5.07 12.13 11.54
CA PRO A 39 -5.14 12.20 13.00
C PRO A 39 -6.55 11.88 13.52
N GLY A 40 -6.66 11.10 14.58
CA GLY A 40 -7.93 10.65 15.15
C GLY A 40 -8.62 9.51 14.39
N GLY A 41 -8.06 9.05 13.26
CA GLY A 41 -8.65 7.98 12.45
C GLY A 41 -8.52 6.59 13.09
N THR A 42 -9.37 5.66 12.66
CA THR A 42 -9.31 4.25 13.06
C THR A 42 -8.82 3.41 11.87
N VAL A 43 -7.77 2.62 12.09
CA VAL A 43 -7.14 1.77 11.07
C VAL A 43 -7.14 0.32 11.50
N VAL A 44 -7.49 -0.59 10.59
CA VAL A 44 -7.40 -2.03 10.82
C VAL A 44 -6.12 -2.56 10.17
N ILE A 45 -5.37 -3.37 10.92
CA ILE A 45 -4.17 -4.09 10.44
C ILE A 45 -4.31 -5.59 10.71
N SER A 46 -3.53 -6.43 10.00
CA SER A 46 -3.60 -7.90 10.20
C SER A 46 -2.84 -8.39 11.44
N GLY A 47 -1.93 -7.57 11.98
CA GLY A 47 -1.05 -7.96 13.07
C GLY A 47 0.23 -8.68 12.62
N TYR A 48 0.39 -8.89 11.31
CA TYR A 48 1.58 -9.52 10.71
C TYR A 48 2.45 -8.52 9.95
N GLU A 49 2.19 -7.22 10.13
CA GLU A 49 2.85 -6.14 9.40
C GLU A 49 4.32 -5.96 9.82
N HIS A 50 5.12 -5.60 8.82
CA HIS A 50 6.46 -5.11 9.04
C HIS A 50 6.45 -3.72 9.71
N ASN A 51 7.53 -3.34 10.40
CA ASN A 51 7.71 -2.01 11.01
C ASN A 51 7.54 -0.84 10.02
N ALA A 52 7.69 -1.07 8.74
CA ALA A 52 7.42 -0.07 7.69
C ALA A 52 5.94 0.36 7.63
N VAL A 53 5.04 -0.43 8.20
CA VAL A 53 3.61 -0.12 8.37
C VAL A 53 3.32 0.39 9.78
N THR A 54 3.76 -0.33 10.80
CA THR A 54 3.38 -0.02 12.18
C THR A 54 3.95 1.30 12.67
N ARG A 55 5.22 1.60 12.35
CA ARG A 55 5.86 2.85 12.79
C ARG A 55 5.23 4.12 12.19
N PRO A 56 4.93 4.20 10.88
CA PRO A 56 4.20 5.35 10.35
C PRO A 56 2.81 5.52 10.94
N LEU A 57 2.09 4.44 11.23
CA LEU A 57 0.78 4.50 11.89
C LEU A 57 0.89 5.10 13.30
N HIS A 58 1.84 4.61 14.09
CA HIS A 58 2.09 5.15 15.45
C HIS A 58 2.62 6.59 15.46
N ALA A 59 3.18 7.07 14.35
CA ALA A 59 3.67 8.44 14.24
C ALA A 59 2.56 9.47 13.92
N ILE A 60 1.36 9.01 13.55
CA ILE A 60 0.21 9.90 13.29
C ILE A 60 -0.54 10.11 14.63
N PRO A 61 -0.76 11.36 15.05
CA PRO A 61 -1.43 11.64 16.31
C PRO A 61 -2.83 11.03 16.43
N ASP A 62 -3.13 10.51 17.61
CA ASP A 62 -4.46 10.02 18.01
C ASP A 62 -5.07 8.92 17.12
N VAL A 63 -4.24 8.21 16.34
CA VAL A 63 -4.70 7.08 15.51
C VAL A 63 -5.02 5.88 16.39
N THR A 64 -6.20 5.32 16.21
CA THR A 64 -6.58 4.04 16.80
C THR A 64 -6.22 2.91 15.85
N VAL A 65 -5.28 2.04 16.23
CA VAL A 65 -4.91 0.86 15.47
C VAL A 65 -5.62 -0.36 16.04
N ARG A 66 -6.46 -1.01 15.22
CA ARG A 66 -7.13 -2.28 15.55
C ARG A 66 -6.42 -3.44 14.87
N VAL A 67 -6.07 -4.44 15.63
CA VAL A 67 -5.41 -5.64 15.12
C VAL A 67 -6.47 -6.72 14.86
N ALA A 68 -6.60 -7.14 13.61
CA ALA A 68 -7.51 -8.19 13.15
C ALA A 68 -6.71 -9.46 12.81
N ALA A 69 -6.08 -10.06 13.82
CA ALA A 69 -5.27 -11.26 13.67
C ALA A 69 -6.11 -12.54 13.92
N GLY A 70 -5.89 -13.55 13.08
CA GLY A 70 -6.25 -14.94 13.36
C GLY A 70 -5.05 -15.70 13.91
N GLN A 71 -5.20 -17.01 14.16
CA GLN A 71 -4.05 -17.87 14.43
C GLN A 71 -3.19 -18.05 13.19
N LEU A 72 -1.89 -18.28 13.41
CA LEU A 72 -0.94 -18.54 12.32
C LEU A 72 -1.41 -19.72 11.45
N PHE A 73 -1.35 -19.54 10.14
CA PHE A 73 -1.77 -20.52 9.13
C PHE A 73 -3.26 -20.89 9.19
N ARG A 74 -4.09 -20.00 9.74
CA ARG A 74 -5.54 -20.09 9.76
C ARG A 74 -6.14 -18.87 9.03
N PRO A 75 -6.10 -18.84 7.69
CA PRO A 75 -6.55 -17.69 6.91
C PRO A 75 -8.03 -17.35 7.14
N GLU A 76 -8.87 -18.37 7.37
CA GLU A 76 -10.28 -18.20 7.69
C GLU A 76 -10.53 -17.40 8.97
N GLU A 77 -9.68 -17.56 9.97
CA GLU A 77 -9.77 -16.80 11.23
C GLU A 77 -9.37 -15.34 11.02
N THR A 78 -8.36 -15.07 10.16
CA THR A 78 -7.99 -13.72 9.77
C THR A 78 -9.13 -13.02 9.04
N VAL A 79 -9.80 -13.69 8.11
CA VAL A 79 -10.98 -13.15 7.40
C VAL A 79 -12.08 -12.79 8.38
N GLU A 80 -12.37 -13.68 9.35
CA GLU A 80 -13.42 -13.43 10.35
C GLU A 80 -13.03 -12.31 11.31
N ALA A 81 -11.76 -12.20 11.68
CA ALA A 81 -11.24 -11.08 12.48
C ALA A 81 -11.40 -9.73 11.75
N PHE A 82 -11.06 -9.68 10.45
CA PHE A 82 -11.29 -8.49 9.63
C PHE A 82 -12.77 -8.15 9.51
N ARG A 83 -13.64 -9.15 9.30
CA ARG A 83 -15.11 -8.94 9.22
C ARG A 83 -15.65 -8.23 10.46
N LYS A 84 -15.14 -8.60 11.65
CA LYS A 84 -15.52 -8.00 12.94
C LYS A 84 -14.89 -6.62 13.15
N ALA A 85 -13.64 -6.46 12.71
CA ALA A 85 -12.89 -5.22 12.95
C ALA A 85 -13.29 -4.07 12.02
N LEU A 86 -13.79 -4.36 10.80
CA LEU A 86 -14.22 -3.38 9.81
C LEU A 86 -15.60 -2.80 10.15
N THR A 87 -15.66 -2.00 11.19
CA THR A 87 -16.85 -1.27 11.65
C THR A 87 -16.95 0.11 10.98
N PRO A 88 -18.10 0.83 11.05
CA PRO A 88 -18.32 2.09 10.33
C PRO A 88 -17.30 3.20 10.60
N GLU A 89 -16.66 3.21 11.76
CA GLU A 89 -15.64 4.20 12.11
C GLU A 89 -14.26 3.93 11.50
N VAL A 90 -14.04 2.77 10.86
CA VAL A 90 -12.77 2.43 10.23
C VAL A 90 -12.58 3.25 8.96
N THR A 91 -11.49 4.01 8.91
CA THR A 91 -11.17 4.92 7.80
C THR A 91 -10.21 4.33 6.78
N ALA A 92 -9.42 3.34 7.18
CA ALA A 92 -8.49 2.63 6.30
C ALA A 92 -8.15 1.24 6.84
N ALA A 93 -7.68 0.36 5.97
CA ALA A 93 -7.04 -0.89 6.36
C ALA A 93 -5.64 -0.97 5.75
N VAL A 94 -4.70 -1.62 6.46
CA VAL A 94 -3.35 -1.88 5.95
C VAL A 94 -3.01 -3.32 6.31
N PHE A 95 -2.61 -4.12 5.33
CA PHE A 95 -2.21 -5.50 5.59
C PHE A 95 -1.10 -5.97 4.65
N THR A 96 -0.28 -6.88 5.16
CA THR A 96 0.76 -7.53 4.36
C THR A 96 0.17 -8.68 3.54
N HIS A 97 0.72 -8.95 2.35
CA HIS A 97 0.34 -10.15 1.59
C HIS A 97 1.00 -11.41 2.16
N VAL A 98 2.29 -11.28 2.49
CA VAL A 98 3.07 -12.39 3.06
C VAL A 98 3.90 -11.86 4.23
N SER A 99 3.76 -12.51 5.38
CA SER A 99 4.55 -12.16 6.55
C SER A 99 6.03 -12.46 6.32
N ASN A 100 6.90 -11.49 6.55
CA ASN A 100 8.35 -11.66 6.46
C ASN A 100 8.94 -12.51 7.60
N VAL A 101 8.20 -12.70 8.68
CA VAL A 101 8.62 -13.47 9.85
C VAL A 101 8.19 -14.93 9.73
N PHE A 102 6.93 -15.15 9.36
CA PHE A 102 6.31 -16.48 9.39
C PHE A 102 6.18 -17.14 8.01
N GLY A 103 6.34 -16.39 6.93
CA GLY A 103 6.05 -16.86 5.57
C GLY A 103 4.57 -17.15 5.31
N MET A 104 3.69 -16.80 6.25
CA MET A 104 2.25 -16.96 6.10
C MET A 104 1.73 -16.05 5.01
N ILE A 105 0.98 -16.63 4.06
CA ILE A 105 0.26 -15.90 3.01
C ILE A 105 -1.12 -15.52 3.53
N LEU A 106 -1.46 -14.25 3.51
CA LEU A 106 -2.77 -13.76 3.91
C LEU A 106 -3.77 -13.88 2.74
N PRO A 107 -5.06 -14.11 3.02
CA PRO A 107 -6.13 -14.26 2.02
C PRO A 107 -6.56 -12.90 1.47
N ILE A 108 -5.68 -12.22 0.73
CA ILE A 108 -5.85 -10.82 0.33
C ILE A 108 -7.08 -10.56 -0.54
N GLN A 109 -7.53 -11.54 -1.33
CA GLN A 109 -8.74 -11.42 -2.16
C GLN A 109 -9.98 -11.27 -1.27
N GLU A 110 -10.09 -12.09 -0.22
CA GLU A 110 -11.19 -12.04 0.74
C GLU A 110 -11.13 -10.76 1.58
N LEU A 111 -9.92 -10.35 2.02
CA LEU A 111 -9.74 -9.11 2.77
C LEU A 111 -10.08 -7.88 1.91
N ALA A 112 -9.64 -7.86 0.65
CA ALA A 112 -9.97 -6.80 -0.30
C ALA A 112 -11.49 -6.72 -0.55
N ARG A 113 -12.15 -7.88 -0.70
CA ARG A 113 -13.61 -7.95 -0.85
C ARG A 113 -14.32 -7.36 0.38
N LEU A 114 -13.91 -7.73 1.59
CA LEU A 114 -14.48 -7.18 2.83
C LEU A 114 -14.30 -5.67 2.93
N CYS A 115 -13.12 -5.15 2.60
CA CYS A 115 -12.85 -3.72 2.57
C CYS A 115 -13.77 -3.00 1.57
N ARG A 116 -13.95 -3.56 0.36
CA ARG A 116 -14.82 -3.02 -0.68
C ARG A 116 -16.28 -3.00 -0.24
N GLU A 117 -16.78 -4.10 0.36
CA GLU A 117 -18.16 -4.21 0.87
C GLU A 117 -18.45 -3.16 1.97
N ARG A 118 -17.43 -2.74 2.70
CA ARG A 118 -17.53 -1.74 3.78
C ARG A 118 -17.16 -0.32 3.33
N GLY A 119 -16.76 -0.14 2.08
CA GLY A 119 -16.30 1.15 1.56
C GLY A 119 -15.00 1.65 2.23
N VAL A 120 -14.18 0.74 2.77
CA VAL A 120 -12.93 1.05 3.46
C VAL A 120 -11.77 0.94 2.47
N PRO A 121 -11.05 2.02 2.15
CA PRO A 121 -9.85 1.96 1.33
C PRO A 121 -8.75 1.18 2.05
N PHE A 122 -7.92 0.45 1.28
CA PHE A 122 -6.84 -0.32 1.88
C PHE A 122 -5.50 -0.17 1.16
N ILE A 123 -4.44 -0.41 1.91
CA ILE A 123 -3.05 -0.46 1.46
C ILE A 123 -2.56 -1.90 1.59
N LEU A 124 -1.96 -2.43 0.53
CA LEU A 124 -1.30 -3.73 0.53
C LEU A 124 0.22 -3.56 0.59
N ASP A 125 0.86 -4.14 1.59
CA ASP A 125 2.30 -4.36 1.59
C ASP A 125 2.61 -5.66 0.84
N ALA A 126 3.07 -5.54 -0.41
CA ALA A 126 3.45 -6.65 -1.27
C ALA A 126 4.96 -6.93 -1.24
N SER A 127 5.67 -6.51 -0.19
CA SER A 127 7.13 -6.60 -0.11
C SER A 127 7.69 -8.01 -0.25
N GLN A 128 6.95 -9.03 0.16
CA GLN A 128 7.40 -10.43 0.05
C GLN A 128 6.75 -11.19 -1.11
N SER A 129 5.69 -10.64 -1.71
CA SER A 129 4.91 -11.33 -2.74
C SER A 129 5.13 -10.81 -4.15
N ALA A 130 5.46 -9.51 -4.31
CA ALA A 130 5.68 -8.91 -5.62
C ALA A 130 6.78 -9.66 -6.39
N GLY A 131 6.47 -10.10 -7.61
CA GLY A 131 7.33 -10.92 -8.44
C GLY A 131 7.30 -12.43 -8.14
N CYS A 132 6.66 -12.86 -7.02
CA CYS A 132 6.56 -14.27 -6.63
C CYS A 132 5.12 -14.79 -6.66
N LEU A 133 4.17 -13.95 -6.32
CA LEU A 133 2.74 -14.25 -6.31
C LEU A 133 1.98 -13.22 -7.16
N PRO A 134 0.80 -13.57 -7.69
CA PRO A 134 -0.06 -12.60 -8.37
C PRO A 134 -0.43 -11.44 -7.43
N VAL A 135 -0.19 -10.21 -7.90
CA VAL A 135 -0.58 -8.97 -7.22
C VAL A 135 -1.10 -8.03 -8.30
N HIS A 136 -2.41 -7.84 -8.36
CA HIS A 136 -3.05 -7.06 -9.40
C HIS A 136 -3.83 -5.89 -8.79
N LEU A 137 -3.45 -4.66 -9.14
CA LEU A 137 -4.03 -3.45 -8.55
C LEU A 137 -5.54 -3.36 -8.81
N GLU A 138 -5.93 -3.54 -10.06
CA GLU A 138 -7.32 -3.35 -10.48
C GLU A 138 -8.23 -4.45 -9.93
N GLU A 139 -7.80 -5.70 -9.97
CA GLU A 139 -8.56 -6.84 -9.44
C GLU A 139 -8.82 -6.71 -7.93
N LEU A 140 -7.78 -6.34 -7.17
CA LEU A 140 -7.89 -6.14 -5.73
C LEU A 140 -8.71 -4.89 -5.39
N GLY A 141 -8.66 -3.85 -6.23
CA GLY A 141 -9.24 -2.55 -5.94
C GLY A 141 -8.53 -1.85 -4.78
N ALA A 142 -7.24 -2.09 -4.61
CA ALA A 142 -6.44 -1.46 -3.57
C ALA A 142 -6.30 0.04 -3.83
N ALA A 143 -6.34 0.85 -2.78
CA ALA A 143 -5.99 2.26 -2.88
C ALA A 143 -4.51 2.42 -3.23
N PHE A 144 -3.66 1.59 -2.60
CA PHE A 144 -2.22 1.56 -2.85
C PHE A 144 -1.64 0.17 -2.64
N ILE A 145 -0.61 -0.17 -3.44
CA ILE A 145 0.21 -1.37 -3.23
C ILE A 145 1.68 -0.93 -3.24
N ALA A 146 2.42 -1.25 -2.19
CA ALA A 146 3.83 -0.89 -2.06
C ALA A 146 4.73 -2.13 -2.09
N MET A 147 5.89 -2.01 -2.73
CA MET A 147 6.87 -3.09 -2.84
C MET A 147 8.29 -2.57 -3.06
N PRO A 148 9.34 -3.28 -2.57
CA PRO A 148 10.73 -2.95 -2.88
C PRO A 148 11.15 -3.57 -4.21
N GLY A 149 12.12 -2.97 -4.88
CA GLY A 149 12.70 -3.53 -6.11
C GLY A 149 13.66 -4.70 -5.86
N HIS A 150 14.34 -4.72 -4.71
CA HIS A 150 15.44 -5.64 -4.41
C HIS A 150 15.04 -7.01 -3.83
N LYS A 151 13.76 -7.35 -3.80
CA LYS A 151 13.27 -8.68 -3.37
C LYS A 151 12.81 -9.48 -4.60
N GLY A 152 11.60 -9.95 -4.65
CA GLY A 152 11.09 -10.80 -5.72
C GLY A 152 11.11 -10.19 -7.13
N LEU A 153 11.31 -8.87 -7.26
CA LEU A 153 11.52 -8.20 -8.54
C LEU A 153 12.98 -8.25 -9.04
N TYR A 154 13.92 -8.75 -8.22
CA TYR A 154 15.34 -8.89 -8.55
C TYR A 154 16.04 -7.60 -9.01
N GLY A 155 15.51 -6.45 -8.63
CA GLY A 155 16.11 -5.14 -8.92
C GLY A 155 17.17 -4.73 -7.90
N PRO A 156 17.81 -3.58 -8.09
CA PRO A 156 18.81 -3.07 -7.16
C PRO A 156 18.21 -2.57 -5.85
N GLN A 157 19.03 -2.53 -4.80
CA GLN A 157 18.71 -1.81 -3.58
C GLN A 157 18.52 -0.31 -3.87
N GLY A 158 17.74 0.37 -3.05
CA GLY A 158 17.43 1.79 -3.27
C GLY A 158 16.31 2.02 -4.30
N THR A 159 15.60 0.95 -4.69
CA THR A 159 14.45 1.04 -5.59
C THR A 159 13.20 0.38 -5.01
N GLY A 160 12.04 0.88 -5.40
CA GLY A 160 10.74 0.34 -5.07
C GLY A 160 9.65 0.90 -5.97
N LEU A 161 8.46 0.37 -5.82
CA LEU A 161 7.27 0.79 -6.54
C LEU A 161 6.13 1.08 -5.56
N LEU A 162 5.37 2.11 -5.86
CA LEU A 162 4.04 2.35 -5.31
C LEU A 162 3.04 2.33 -6.47
N LEU A 163 2.12 1.38 -6.45
CA LEU A 163 1.01 1.32 -7.37
C LEU A 163 -0.15 2.13 -6.79
N CYS A 164 -0.67 3.09 -7.55
CA CYS A 164 -1.64 4.06 -7.07
C CYS A 164 -3.01 3.82 -7.71
N GLY A 165 -3.96 3.27 -6.94
CA GLY A 165 -5.37 3.21 -7.31
C GLY A 165 -6.06 4.57 -7.21
N GLN A 166 -5.46 5.52 -6.49
CA GLN A 166 -5.89 6.91 -6.39
C GLN A 166 -4.68 7.83 -6.30
N THR A 167 -4.85 9.13 -6.54
CA THR A 167 -3.77 10.12 -6.45
C THR A 167 -3.61 10.63 -5.01
N PRO A 168 -2.51 10.33 -4.31
CA PRO A 168 -2.27 10.82 -2.95
C PRO A 168 -1.70 12.24 -2.96
N PRO A 169 -1.74 12.95 -1.82
CA PRO A 169 -0.93 14.15 -1.64
C PRO A 169 0.56 13.80 -1.66
N PRO A 170 1.45 14.72 -2.03
CA PRO A 170 2.89 14.49 -1.98
C PRO A 170 3.34 14.28 -0.52
N LEU A 171 4.32 13.41 -0.32
CA LEU A 171 5.00 13.23 0.96
C LEU A 171 6.14 14.25 1.11
N LEU A 172 6.81 14.53 0.00
CA LEU A 172 7.87 15.52 -0.16
C LEU A 172 7.45 16.48 -1.28
N GLU A 173 7.76 17.73 -1.09
CA GLU A 173 7.54 18.77 -2.10
C GLU A 173 8.87 19.25 -2.63
N GLY A 174 9.00 19.33 -3.97
CA GLY A 174 10.27 19.70 -4.61
C GLY A 174 10.23 19.66 -6.13
N GLY A 175 11.40 19.59 -6.73
CA GLY A 175 11.53 19.57 -8.18
C GLY A 175 11.22 18.20 -8.77
N THR A 176 10.27 18.15 -9.69
CA THR A 176 9.82 16.93 -10.38
C THR A 176 10.24 16.90 -11.86
N GLY A 177 10.86 17.99 -12.34
CA GLY A 177 11.23 18.12 -13.75
C GLY A 177 10.11 18.58 -14.67
N SER A 178 8.89 18.73 -14.17
CA SER A 178 7.74 19.25 -14.90
C SER A 178 7.17 20.52 -14.26
N GLU A 179 6.39 21.29 -15.04
CA GLU A 179 5.68 22.50 -14.59
C GLU A 179 6.53 23.48 -13.78
N SER A 180 7.82 23.65 -14.15
CA SER A 180 8.84 24.41 -13.40
C SER A 180 8.50 25.88 -13.12
N ILE A 181 7.48 26.45 -13.75
CA ILE A 181 7.00 27.82 -13.53
C ILE A 181 6.02 27.88 -12.35
N ARG A 182 5.37 26.76 -12.00
CA ARG A 182 4.42 26.70 -10.88
C ARG A 182 5.16 26.51 -9.56
N GLN A 183 4.61 27.08 -8.48
CA GLN A 183 5.13 26.90 -7.13
C GLN A 183 4.46 25.73 -6.42
N GLU A 184 3.30 25.30 -6.89
CA GLU A 184 2.58 24.13 -6.37
C GLU A 184 3.10 22.86 -7.04
N MET A 185 3.08 21.75 -6.30
CA MET A 185 3.37 20.43 -6.86
C MET A 185 2.36 20.08 -7.97
N PRO A 186 2.79 19.37 -9.03
CA PRO A 186 1.88 18.87 -10.05
C PRO A 186 0.71 18.08 -9.43
N ASP A 187 -0.45 18.14 -10.05
CA ASP A 187 -1.65 17.42 -9.59
C ASP A 187 -1.82 16.03 -10.23
N PHE A 188 -0.89 15.63 -11.09
CA PHE A 188 -0.89 14.37 -11.81
C PHE A 188 0.27 13.45 -11.41
N LEU A 189 0.04 12.14 -11.56
CA LEU A 189 1.06 11.09 -11.36
C LEU A 189 1.88 10.91 -12.66
N PRO A 190 3.13 10.51 -12.56
CA PRO A 190 3.87 10.23 -11.33
C PRO A 190 4.54 11.45 -10.71
N ASP A 191 4.58 12.59 -11.41
CA ASP A 191 5.34 13.79 -11.08
C ASP A 191 5.00 14.37 -9.70
N ARG A 192 3.74 14.21 -9.27
CA ARG A 192 3.29 14.60 -7.94
C ARG A 192 4.07 13.94 -6.79
N LEU A 193 4.70 12.78 -7.01
CA LEU A 193 5.31 11.96 -5.97
C LEU A 193 6.81 11.68 -6.21
N GLU A 194 7.30 11.90 -7.42
CA GLU A 194 8.69 11.67 -7.81
C GLU A 194 9.46 13.01 -7.81
N ALA A 195 9.68 13.54 -6.59
CA ALA A 195 10.48 14.75 -6.40
C ALA A 195 11.96 14.42 -6.14
#